data_61581bb4395b573c5eb4355e6bf359c1
#
_entry.id   61581bb4395b573c5eb4355e6bf359c1
#
_cell.length_a   1.000
_cell.length_b   1.000
_cell.length_c   1.000
_cell.angle_alpha   90.00
_cell.angle_beta   90.00
_cell.angle_gamma   90.00
#
_symmetry.space_group_name_H-M   'P 1'
#
loop_
_entity.id
_entity.type
_entity.pdbx_description
1 polymer ?
#
loop_
_entity_poly.entity_id
_entity_poly.type
_entity_poly.pdbx_seq_one_letter_code
_entity_poly.pdbx_strand_id
1 'polypeptide(L)'
;MNRSWLWWGAASIWWAASLVIFSAPAVSFGLEWILTVIGIGLAVLWLIRFVVALHHPERRLLLGKEAVVAILMTFVAISPVTRSIRFRLSKPALFAYARNPREAENIMLGLYRFERIYKTEDGWLFDLGDSGLVDTSGFLYRPDSPPIDNPVTKHQHWYGPWYLQSIDRMR
;
A
#
# COMPACT_ATOMS: atom_id res chain seq x y z
N MET A 1 -9.89 -26.74 25.11
CA MET A 1 -9.16 -26.49 23.84
C MET A 1 -8.98 -24.98 23.66
N ASN A 2 -7.76 -24.52 23.64
CA ASN A 2 -7.45 -23.09 23.64
C ASN A 2 -7.74 -22.50 22.24
N ARG A 3 -8.86 -21.78 22.07
CA ARG A 3 -9.28 -21.16 20.78
C ARG A 3 -8.45 -19.92 20.39
N SER A 4 -7.41 -19.59 21.15
CA SER A 4 -6.57 -18.40 20.88
C SER A 4 -5.81 -18.48 19.54
N TRP A 5 -5.44 -19.70 19.10
CA TRP A 5 -4.72 -19.88 17.84
C TRP A 5 -5.53 -19.49 16.60
N LEU A 6 -6.87 -19.71 16.62
CA LEU A 6 -7.75 -19.29 15.53
C LEU A 6 -7.79 -17.78 15.38
N TRP A 7 -7.82 -17.07 16.51
CA TRP A 7 -7.78 -15.61 16.51
C TRP A 7 -6.47 -15.08 15.94
N TRP A 8 -5.33 -15.63 16.39
CA TRP A 8 -4.03 -15.23 15.86
C TRP A 8 -3.87 -15.55 14.38
N GLY A 9 -4.40 -16.69 13.92
CA GLY A 9 -4.43 -17.05 12.51
C GLY A 9 -5.22 -16.06 11.68
N ALA A 10 -6.45 -15.73 12.08
CA ALA A 10 -7.28 -14.75 11.37
C ALA A 10 -6.66 -13.34 11.36
N ALA A 11 -6.13 -12.89 12.49
CA ALA A 11 -5.43 -11.60 12.59
C ALA A 11 -4.19 -11.57 11.67
N SER A 12 -3.37 -12.62 11.67
CA SER A 12 -2.17 -12.68 10.82
C SER A 12 -2.50 -12.66 9.33
N ILE A 13 -3.54 -13.38 8.91
CA ILE A 13 -4.00 -13.36 7.51
C ILE A 13 -4.48 -11.97 7.13
N TRP A 14 -5.30 -11.35 7.97
CA TRP A 14 -5.77 -9.99 7.71
C TRP A 14 -4.63 -8.98 7.64
N TRP A 15 -3.64 -9.08 8.54
CA TRP A 15 -2.45 -8.23 8.53
C TRP A 15 -1.60 -8.42 7.27
N ALA A 16 -1.37 -9.66 6.86
CA ALA A 16 -0.62 -9.96 5.65
C ALA A 16 -1.33 -9.39 4.41
N ALA A 17 -2.65 -9.56 4.32
CA ALA A 17 -3.46 -8.99 3.25
C ALA A 17 -3.40 -7.45 3.26
N SER A 18 -3.52 -6.82 4.43
CA SER A 18 -3.43 -5.37 4.58
C SER A 18 -2.06 -4.84 4.15
N LEU A 19 -0.96 -5.48 4.57
CA LEU A 19 0.39 -5.09 4.14
C LEU A 19 0.55 -5.13 2.62
N VAL A 20 0.06 -6.18 1.97
CA VAL A 20 0.13 -6.29 0.50
C VAL A 20 -0.67 -5.18 -0.16
N ILE A 21 -1.87 -4.90 0.31
CA ILE A 21 -2.80 -3.97 -0.32
C ILE A 21 -2.39 -2.52 -0.06
N PHE A 22 -2.14 -2.12 1.19
CA PHE A 22 -1.70 -0.76 1.50
C PHE A 22 -0.29 -0.42 1.00
N SER A 23 0.53 -1.40 0.67
CA SER A 23 1.80 -1.15 -0.01
C SER A 23 1.64 -0.88 -1.51
N ALA A 24 0.50 -1.20 -2.11
CA ALA A 24 0.23 -0.92 -3.50
C ALA A 24 -0.17 0.55 -3.66
N PRO A 25 0.46 1.32 -4.58
CA PRO A 25 0.08 2.70 -4.83
C PRO A 25 -1.24 2.82 -5.59
N ALA A 26 -1.70 1.74 -6.21
CA ALA A 26 -2.98 1.68 -6.92
C ALA A 26 -3.73 0.42 -6.46
N VAL A 27 -4.69 0.58 -5.57
CA VAL A 27 -5.58 -0.49 -5.13
C VAL A 27 -6.99 -0.14 -5.59
N SER A 28 -7.72 -1.13 -6.10
CA SER A 28 -9.12 -0.91 -6.41
C SER A 28 -9.86 -0.48 -5.13
N PHE A 29 -10.58 0.63 -5.21
CA PHE A 29 -11.39 1.20 -4.12
C PHE A 29 -12.24 0.15 -3.40
N GLY A 30 -12.81 -0.80 -4.13
CA GLY A 30 -13.61 -1.87 -3.54
C GLY A 30 -12.83 -2.78 -2.59
N LEU A 31 -11.58 -3.09 -2.91
CA LEU A 31 -10.76 -3.97 -2.08
C LEU A 31 -10.31 -3.29 -0.79
N GLU A 32 -9.98 -2.01 -0.83
CA GLU A 32 -9.69 -1.20 0.37
C GLU A 32 -10.88 -1.14 1.32
N TRP A 33 -12.09 -0.94 0.79
CA TRP A 33 -13.31 -0.93 1.58
C TRP A 33 -13.59 -2.27 2.24
N ILE A 34 -13.45 -3.38 1.50
CA ILE A 34 -13.63 -4.73 2.06
C ILE A 34 -12.67 -4.96 3.22
N LEU A 35 -11.38 -4.64 3.04
CA LEU A 35 -10.40 -4.81 4.12
C LEU A 35 -10.67 -3.89 5.31
N THR A 36 -11.11 -2.66 5.06
CA THR A 36 -11.47 -1.72 6.12
C THR A 36 -12.65 -2.25 6.93
N VAL A 37 -13.69 -2.74 6.29
CA VAL A 37 -14.85 -3.34 6.97
C VAL A 37 -14.46 -4.58 7.78
N ILE A 38 -13.62 -5.47 7.21
CA ILE A 38 -13.08 -6.63 7.95
C ILE A 38 -12.26 -6.16 9.15
N GLY A 39 -11.41 -5.15 8.98
CA GLY A 39 -10.59 -4.58 10.05
C GLY A 39 -11.42 -3.99 11.19
N ILE A 40 -12.48 -3.26 10.86
CA ILE A 40 -13.43 -2.73 11.86
C ILE A 40 -14.11 -3.90 12.60
N GLY A 41 -14.56 -4.93 11.89
CA GLY A 41 -15.15 -6.11 12.51
C GLY A 41 -14.21 -6.82 13.50
N LEU A 42 -12.95 -6.99 13.11
CA LEU A 42 -11.92 -7.57 13.99
C LEU A 42 -11.63 -6.68 15.20
N ALA A 43 -11.59 -5.37 15.02
CA ALA A 43 -11.39 -4.40 16.11
C ALA A 43 -12.56 -4.45 17.13
N VAL A 44 -13.79 -4.51 16.64
CA VAL A 44 -14.99 -4.65 17.50
C VAL A 44 -14.95 -5.97 18.28
N LEU A 45 -14.66 -7.08 17.64
CA LEU A 45 -14.51 -8.37 18.31
C LEU A 45 -13.40 -8.36 19.36
N TRP A 46 -12.28 -7.70 19.05
CA TRP A 46 -11.19 -7.53 20.01
C TRP A 46 -11.64 -6.67 21.20
N LEU A 47 -12.36 -5.56 20.95
CA LEU A 47 -12.89 -4.70 22.01
C LEU A 47 -13.83 -5.46 22.95
N ILE A 48 -14.74 -6.28 22.41
CA ILE A 48 -15.63 -7.14 23.20
C ILE A 48 -14.81 -8.08 24.09
N ARG A 49 -13.79 -8.75 23.53
CA ARG A 49 -12.90 -9.62 24.30
C ARG A 49 -12.16 -8.86 25.40
N PHE A 50 -11.71 -7.63 25.11
CA PHE A 50 -11.04 -6.77 26.08
C PHE A 50 -11.97 -6.41 27.23
N VAL A 51 -13.21 -5.98 26.97
CA VAL A 51 -14.22 -5.68 27.99
C VAL A 51 -14.49 -6.89 28.89
N VAL A 52 -14.69 -8.07 28.28
CA VAL A 52 -14.89 -9.32 29.03
C VAL A 52 -13.68 -9.63 29.91
N ALA A 53 -12.47 -9.40 29.41
CA ALA A 53 -11.26 -9.69 30.17
C ALA A 53 -10.97 -8.66 31.28
N LEU A 54 -11.61 -7.49 31.28
CA LEU A 54 -11.50 -6.55 32.42
C LEU A 54 -12.02 -7.18 33.72
N HIS A 55 -12.90 -8.17 33.64
CA HIS A 55 -13.40 -8.92 34.80
C HIS A 55 -12.49 -10.09 35.23
N HIS A 56 -11.41 -10.39 34.44
CA HIS A 56 -10.49 -11.48 34.69
C HIS A 56 -9.04 -10.98 34.71
N PRO A 57 -8.45 -10.68 35.87
CA PRO A 57 -7.13 -10.03 35.98
C PRO A 57 -6.00 -10.81 35.28
N GLU A 58 -6.06 -12.14 35.29
CA GLU A 58 -5.08 -13.01 34.61
C GLU A 58 -5.07 -12.85 33.08
N ARG A 59 -6.15 -12.38 32.49
CA ARG A 59 -6.28 -12.18 31.02
C ARG A 59 -5.89 -10.78 30.57
N ARG A 60 -5.89 -9.80 31.47
CA ARG A 60 -5.58 -8.39 31.14
C ARG A 60 -4.18 -8.23 30.54
N LEU A 61 -3.19 -8.90 31.15
CA LEU A 61 -1.81 -8.79 30.68
C LEU A 61 -1.61 -9.37 29.27
N LEU A 62 -2.28 -10.51 29.00
CA LEU A 62 -2.22 -11.14 27.67
C LEU A 62 -2.85 -10.25 26.60
N LEU A 63 -4.02 -9.70 26.88
CA LEU A 63 -4.73 -8.81 25.95
C LEU A 63 -4.02 -7.48 25.76
N GLY A 64 -3.35 -6.97 26.78
CA GLY A 64 -2.49 -5.79 26.65
C GLY A 64 -1.35 -6.02 25.65
N LYS A 65 -0.68 -7.17 25.68
CA LYS A 65 0.34 -7.55 24.69
C LYS A 65 -0.24 -7.69 23.29
N GLU A 66 -1.41 -8.30 23.14
CA GLU A 66 -2.10 -8.42 21.86
C GLU A 66 -2.43 -7.04 21.27
N ALA A 67 -2.89 -6.09 22.09
CA ALA A 67 -3.17 -4.73 21.69
C ALA A 67 -1.92 -4.00 21.15
N VAL A 68 -0.83 -4.09 21.88
CA VAL A 68 0.44 -3.45 21.48
C VAL A 68 0.91 -3.99 20.13
N VAL A 69 0.87 -5.31 19.93
CA VAL A 69 1.23 -5.93 18.66
C VAL A 69 0.29 -5.45 17.54
N ALA A 70 -1.02 -5.43 17.77
CA ALA A 70 -1.98 -4.97 16.78
C ALA A 70 -1.74 -3.50 16.38
N ILE A 71 -1.50 -2.61 17.34
CA ILE A 71 -1.20 -1.18 17.09
C ILE A 71 0.09 -1.04 16.28
N LEU A 72 1.17 -1.74 16.66
CA LEU A 72 2.43 -1.70 15.94
C LEU A 72 2.29 -2.19 14.50
N MET A 73 1.58 -3.29 14.30
CA MET A 73 1.32 -3.83 12.97
C MET A 73 0.49 -2.85 12.12
N THR A 74 -0.57 -2.24 12.69
CA THR A 74 -1.35 -1.20 11.99
C THR A 74 -0.45 -0.05 11.57
N PHE A 75 0.36 0.44 12.48
CA PHE A 75 1.30 1.52 12.19
C PHE A 75 2.26 1.17 11.05
N VAL A 76 2.81 -0.06 11.05
CA VAL A 76 3.65 -0.54 9.96
C VAL A 76 2.86 -0.62 8.64
N ALA A 77 1.64 -1.16 8.66
CA ALA A 77 0.84 -1.34 7.45
C ALA A 77 0.51 -0.02 6.73
N ILE A 78 0.16 1.05 7.49
CA ILE A 78 -0.18 2.36 6.93
C ILE A 78 1.03 3.28 6.71
N SER A 79 2.21 2.86 7.17
CA SER A 79 3.41 3.69 7.08
C SER A 79 3.97 3.77 5.66
N PRO A 80 4.60 4.90 5.28
CA PRO A 80 5.26 5.02 3.98
C PRO A 80 6.45 4.05 3.81
N VAL A 81 6.87 3.40 4.90
CA VAL A 81 7.96 2.41 4.89
C VAL A 81 7.61 1.20 4.01
N THR A 82 6.36 0.72 4.06
CA THR A 82 5.91 -0.41 3.24
C THR A 82 6.00 -0.11 1.75
N ARG A 83 5.62 1.09 1.33
CA ARG A 83 5.77 1.57 -0.06
C ARG A 83 7.24 1.62 -0.47
N SER A 84 8.11 2.12 0.41
CA SER A 84 9.55 2.20 0.16
C SER A 84 10.19 0.81 0.04
N ILE A 85 9.80 -0.14 0.88
CA ILE A 85 10.28 -1.53 0.80
C ILE A 85 9.84 -2.17 -0.52
N ARG A 86 8.56 -2.03 -0.89
CA ARG A 86 8.04 -2.56 -2.16
C ARG A 86 8.79 -2.00 -3.36
N PHE A 87 9.04 -0.68 -3.36
CA PHE A 87 9.82 -0.03 -4.42
C PHE A 87 11.25 -0.57 -4.46
N ARG A 88 11.92 -0.71 -3.31
CA ARG A 88 13.29 -1.26 -3.25
C ARG A 88 13.39 -2.67 -3.80
N LEU A 89 12.42 -3.51 -3.48
CA LEU A 89 12.36 -4.90 -3.99
C LEU A 89 12.09 -4.94 -5.50
N SER A 90 11.32 -3.98 -6.02
CA SER A 90 10.99 -3.88 -7.45
C SER A 90 12.03 -3.12 -8.27
N LYS A 91 12.92 -2.39 -7.61
CA LYS A 91 13.91 -1.52 -8.23
C LYS A 91 14.71 -2.20 -9.35
N PRO A 92 15.27 -3.43 -9.19
CA PRO A 92 16.03 -4.07 -10.27
C PRO A 92 15.20 -4.24 -11.54
N ALA A 93 13.95 -4.67 -11.42
CA ALA A 93 13.05 -4.87 -12.57
C ALA A 93 12.66 -3.54 -13.22
N LEU A 94 12.34 -2.52 -12.42
CA LEU A 94 12.00 -1.18 -12.90
C LEU A 94 13.15 -0.53 -13.67
N PHE A 95 14.37 -0.59 -13.13
CA PHE A 95 15.55 -0.01 -13.78
C PHE A 95 15.99 -0.79 -15.01
N ALA A 96 15.85 -2.12 -15.02
CA ALA A 96 16.13 -2.93 -16.20
C ALA A 96 15.20 -2.55 -17.35
N TYR A 97 13.90 -2.37 -17.06
CA TYR A 97 12.92 -1.95 -18.06
C TYR A 97 13.16 -0.50 -18.52
N ALA A 98 13.47 0.41 -17.61
CA ALA A 98 13.69 1.84 -17.91
C ALA A 98 14.96 2.12 -18.74
N ARG A 99 15.89 1.17 -18.86
CA ARG A 99 17.06 1.31 -19.75
C ARG A 99 16.69 1.25 -21.24
N ASN A 100 15.67 0.50 -21.58
CA ASN A 100 15.12 0.40 -22.93
C ASN A 100 13.59 0.35 -22.85
N PRO A 101 12.96 1.48 -22.48
CA PRO A 101 11.55 1.51 -22.21
C PRO A 101 10.76 1.40 -23.54
N ARG A 102 9.66 0.66 -23.49
CA ARG A 102 8.73 0.50 -24.61
C ARG A 102 7.30 0.55 -24.09
N GLU A 103 6.39 0.86 -24.99
CA GLU A 103 4.98 0.82 -24.66
C GLU A 103 4.54 -0.61 -24.35
N ALA A 104 3.77 -0.76 -23.29
CA ALA A 104 3.27 -2.05 -22.84
C ALA A 104 1.98 -1.88 -22.04
N GLU A 105 1.16 -2.92 -22.03
CA GLU A 105 -0.07 -3.00 -21.25
C GLU A 105 -0.04 -4.24 -20.34
N ASN A 106 -0.66 -4.12 -19.17
CA ASN A 106 -0.83 -5.22 -18.22
C ASN A 106 0.47 -5.96 -17.85
N ILE A 107 1.56 -5.21 -17.63
CA ILE A 107 2.87 -5.79 -17.35
C ILE A 107 3.18 -5.81 -15.85
N MET A 108 3.85 -6.89 -15.40
CA MET A 108 4.39 -6.99 -14.04
C MET A 108 5.89 -6.65 -14.05
N LEU A 109 6.29 -5.65 -13.24
CA LEU A 109 7.69 -5.31 -13.03
C LEU A 109 7.99 -5.35 -11.51
N GLY A 110 8.66 -6.39 -11.10
CA GLY A 110 8.86 -6.69 -9.68
C GLY A 110 7.52 -6.96 -8.98
N LEU A 111 7.21 -6.18 -7.95
CA LEU A 111 5.97 -6.29 -7.18
C LEU A 111 4.85 -5.34 -7.67
N TYR A 112 5.07 -4.61 -8.78
CA TYR A 112 4.08 -3.71 -9.35
C TYR A 112 3.48 -4.29 -10.62
N ARG A 113 2.15 -4.19 -10.71
CA ARG A 113 1.41 -4.42 -11.94
C ARG A 113 1.07 -3.05 -12.53
N PHE A 114 1.55 -2.81 -13.75
CA PHE A 114 1.25 -1.59 -14.49
C PHE A 114 0.16 -1.88 -15.50
N GLU A 115 -0.86 -1.03 -15.52
CA GLU A 115 -1.92 -1.11 -16.51
C GLU A 115 -1.40 -0.71 -17.87
N ARG A 116 -0.64 0.37 -17.92
CA ARG A 116 0.01 0.86 -19.14
C ARG A 116 1.37 1.47 -18.84
N ILE A 117 2.28 1.33 -19.78
CA ILE A 117 3.55 2.06 -19.84
C ILE A 117 3.59 2.77 -21.17
N TYR A 118 3.72 4.08 -21.16
CA TYR A 118 3.72 4.87 -22.38
C TYR A 118 4.59 6.12 -22.26
N LYS A 119 4.99 6.64 -23.41
CA LYS A 119 5.81 7.84 -23.48
C LYS A 119 4.93 9.09 -23.37
N THR A 120 5.31 10.03 -22.55
CA THR A 120 4.72 11.36 -22.39
C THR A 120 5.74 12.43 -22.78
N GLU A 121 5.33 13.69 -22.80
CA GLU A 121 6.25 14.84 -22.99
C GLU A 121 7.26 14.95 -21.86
N ASP A 122 6.86 14.55 -20.65
CA ASP A 122 7.69 14.61 -19.44
C ASP A 122 8.58 13.37 -19.21
N GLY A 123 8.42 12.32 -19.99
CA GLY A 123 9.21 11.09 -19.84
C GLY A 123 8.40 9.82 -20.09
N TRP A 124 8.75 8.75 -19.40
CA TRP A 124 8.01 7.50 -19.46
C TRP A 124 7.10 7.35 -18.23
N LEU A 125 5.80 7.28 -18.47
CA LEU A 125 4.82 7.05 -17.42
C LEU A 125 4.52 5.56 -17.28
N PHE A 126 4.71 5.08 -16.07
CA PHE A 126 4.40 3.73 -15.61
C PHE A 126 3.08 3.82 -14.83
N ASP A 127 1.98 3.72 -15.56
CA ASP A 127 0.63 3.90 -15.04
C ASP A 127 0.19 2.66 -14.26
N LEU A 128 -0.20 2.87 -13.02
CA LEU A 128 -0.69 1.82 -12.11
C LEU A 128 -2.20 1.61 -12.21
N GLY A 129 -2.85 2.39 -13.07
CA GLY A 129 -4.30 2.39 -13.23
C GLY A 129 -5.02 3.27 -12.20
N ASP A 130 -6.33 3.18 -12.22
CA ASP A 130 -7.20 4.00 -11.38
C ASP A 130 -7.17 3.52 -9.93
N SER A 131 -6.56 4.30 -9.06
CA SER A 131 -6.44 3.99 -7.62
C SER A 131 -7.65 4.43 -6.78
N GLY A 132 -8.73 4.86 -7.44
CA GLY A 132 -9.97 5.28 -6.79
C GLY A 132 -9.85 6.63 -6.05
N LEU A 133 -9.69 6.62 -4.74
CA LEU A 133 -9.68 7.86 -3.93
C LEU A 133 -8.32 8.56 -3.82
N VAL A 134 -7.24 7.90 -4.20
CA VAL A 134 -5.90 8.48 -4.11
C VAL A 134 -5.41 8.79 -5.51
N ASP A 135 -5.21 10.06 -5.79
CA ASP A 135 -4.81 10.63 -7.08
C ASP A 135 -3.44 10.21 -7.63
N THR A 136 -2.90 9.07 -7.20
CA THR A 136 -1.59 8.62 -7.67
C THR A 136 -1.75 7.83 -8.95
N SER A 137 -1.43 8.43 -10.08
CA SER A 137 -1.54 7.79 -11.40
C SER A 137 -0.41 6.81 -11.69
N GLY A 138 0.77 6.97 -11.09
CA GLY A 138 1.89 6.07 -11.35
C GLY A 138 3.26 6.62 -11.05
N PHE A 139 4.27 5.96 -11.65
CA PHE A 139 5.66 6.41 -11.60
C PHE A 139 6.06 7.03 -12.92
N LEU A 140 6.62 8.25 -12.86
CA LEU A 140 7.25 8.88 -14.00
C LEU A 140 8.77 8.64 -13.96
N TYR A 141 9.33 8.10 -15.03
CA TYR A 141 10.76 7.96 -15.22
C TYR A 141 11.28 9.08 -16.12
N ARG A 142 12.11 9.94 -15.56
CA ARG A 142 12.74 11.07 -16.28
C ARG A 142 14.18 11.25 -15.82
N PRO A 143 15.16 10.77 -16.60
CA PRO A 143 16.58 10.84 -16.22
C PRO A 143 17.22 12.22 -16.41
N ASP A 144 16.72 13.02 -17.36
CA ASP A 144 17.44 14.19 -17.86
C ASP A 144 17.17 15.47 -17.06
N SER A 145 15.96 15.63 -16.54
CA SER A 145 15.55 16.85 -15.80
C SER A 145 14.35 16.58 -14.90
N PRO A 146 14.12 17.37 -13.83
CA PRO A 146 12.89 17.28 -13.07
C PRO A 146 11.65 17.55 -13.95
N PRO A 147 10.54 16.86 -13.74
CA PRO A 147 9.27 17.17 -14.40
C PRO A 147 8.73 18.52 -13.95
N ILE A 148 7.94 19.15 -14.80
CA ILE A 148 7.31 20.43 -14.51
C ILE A 148 5.90 20.17 -13.95
N ASP A 149 5.65 20.69 -12.76
CA ASP A 149 4.31 20.63 -12.17
C ASP A 149 3.35 21.55 -12.92
N ASN A 150 2.13 21.06 -13.10
CA ASN A 150 1.03 21.86 -13.60
C ASN A 150 -0.17 21.83 -12.63
N PRO A 151 -1.22 22.65 -12.83
CA PRO A 151 -2.35 22.71 -11.90
C PRO A 151 -3.09 21.36 -11.69
N VAL A 152 -2.98 20.45 -12.65
CA VAL A 152 -3.67 19.15 -12.66
C VAL A 152 -2.73 18.02 -12.24
N THR A 153 -1.45 18.14 -12.57
CA THR A 153 -0.47 17.06 -12.37
C THR A 153 0.64 17.54 -11.45
N LYS A 154 0.84 16.82 -10.35
CA LYS A 154 1.92 17.06 -9.40
C LYS A 154 2.90 15.91 -9.42
N HIS A 155 4.19 16.25 -9.29
CA HIS A 155 5.26 15.28 -9.27
C HIS A 155 6.01 15.36 -7.95
N GLN A 156 6.09 14.25 -7.24
CA GLN A 156 6.90 14.14 -6.04
C GLN A 156 8.14 13.31 -6.34
N HIS A 157 9.32 13.87 -6.12
CA HIS A 157 10.56 13.12 -6.26
C HIS A 157 10.55 11.90 -5.34
N TRP A 158 10.82 10.72 -5.92
CA TRP A 158 10.78 9.48 -5.19
C TRP A 158 12.17 8.87 -4.99
N TYR A 159 12.85 8.58 -6.09
CA TYR A 159 14.19 7.99 -6.05
C TYR A 159 14.95 8.15 -7.38
N GLY A 160 16.11 8.81 -7.39
CA GLY A 160 16.90 8.99 -8.60
C GLY A 160 16.07 9.65 -9.72
N PRO A 161 15.95 9.04 -10.91
CA PRO A 161 15.15 9.58 -12.02
C PRO A 161 13.65 9.27 -11.92
N TRP A 162 13.17 8.73 -10.78
CA TRP A 162 11.78 8.34 -10.57
C TRP A 162 11.02 9.35 -9.75
N TYR A 163 9.83 9.70 -10.23
CA TYR A 163 8.88 10.59 -9.59
C TYR A 163 7.54 9.88 -9.41
N LEU A 164 6.85 10.17 -8.33
CA LEU A 164 5.43 9.82 -8.19
C LEU A 164 4.63 10.92 -8.88
N GLN A 165 3.77 10.51 -9.80
CA GLN A 165 2.84 11.40 -10.45
C GLN A 165 1.46 11.25 -9.83
N SER A 166 0.86 12.36 -9.40
CA SER A 166 -0.54 12.42 -8.96
C SER A 166 -1.34 13.37 -9.83
N ILE A 167 -2.56 12.99 -10.16
CA ILE A 167 -3.49 13.83 -10.93
C ILE A 167 -4.58 14.30 -9.97
N ASP A 168 -4.74 15.60 -9.83
CA ASP A 168 -5.85 16.22 -9.07
C ASP A 168 -7.09 16.30 -9.97
N ARG A 169 -8.02 15.37 -9.81
CA ARG A 169 -9.26 15.30 -10.61
C ARG A 169 -10.40 16.17 -10.06
N MET A 170 -10.18 16.87 -8.94
CA MET A 170 -11.24 17.65 -8.27
C MET A 170 -11.28 19.14 -8.68
N ARG A 171 -10.65 19.49 -9.81
CA ARG A 171 -10.73 20.86 -10.33
C ARG A 171 -11.36 20.93 -11.70
#